data_81e2beea4dff9541d09192e31d343e82
#
_entry.id   81e2beea4dff9541d09192e31d343e82
#
_cell.length_a   1.000
_cell.length_b   1.000
_cell.length_c   1.000
_cell.angle_alpha   90.00
_cell.angle_beta   90.00
_cell.angle_gamma   90.00
#
_symmetry.space_group_name_H-M   'P 1'
#
loop_
_entity.id
_entity.type
_entity.pdbx_description
1 polymer ?
#
loop_
_entity_poly.entity_id
_entity_poly.type
_entity_poly.pdbx_seq_one_letter_code
_entity_poly.pdbx_strand_id
1 'polypeptide(L)'
;MKLPHIQDQALEGRKPDVLVIGGGISGASIARELMKWKLDVLLAEKESDVAMHASGRNDGEVHPGIDLGKGTLKQHYVIAGNRMYGKICKELDVPFKRCGQYVGMMHWSELLPAYLYACQRKYMCGVSDTRVISGKTLRKREPHLNPDMKFAIYNSMAGSVCPYGLTIAYAENAVQNGAEVALNTAVLSMDVKDGKIRSVLTNRGRIYPEIVINAAGVFAEDVAEMAGDRFYSIHPRRGTNAILDKKAGKLMGGIASWKTLKKTSGHTKGGGIVHTAHDNLLVGPDAVETYEKENFATQASSIENNFKKQQGTVKELSQRDIITYFTGVRAPTFEEDFVIERGRKTKNLIHCAGIQSPGLTTAPAVAKDVAKMAAKMVSVSHPVKKNESYNPYRKGVPRLREMSPEQRNKLIQKRPDYGVMICRCEEISKGEIVDALCSPLPVYTVDGVKKRVRPGMGRCQGGFCMPLVAEIISEVTGQPLENVKKSGGDSYLLFGKTKAGDGK
;
A
#
# COMPACT_ATOMS: atom_id res chain seq x y z
N MET A 1 13.71 -14.04 7.56
CA MET A 1 13.28 -12.67 7.93
C MET A 1 14.51 -11.86 8.33
N LYS A 2 14.73 -10.72 7.69
CA LYS A 2 15.74 -9.77 8.17
C LYS A 2 15.25 -9.11 9.45
N LEU A 3 16.08 -9.06 10.48
CA LEU A 3 15.76 -8.45 11.77
C LEU A 3 16.16 -6.97 11.79
N PRO A 4 15.43 -6.11 12.51
CA PRO A 4 15.83 -4.73 12.75
C PRO A 4 17.14 -4.66 13.53
N HIS A 5 17.93 -3.61 13.28
CA HIS A 5 19.20 -3.39 14.00
C HIS A 5 18.97 -2.87 15.44
N ILE A 6 17.79 -2.32 15.72
CA ILE A 6 17.44 -1.83 17.06
C ILE A 6 17.16 -3.02 17.96
N GLN A 7 17.86 -3.09 19.09
CA GLN A 7 17.60 -4.02 20.18
C GLN A 7 17.58 -3.21 21.48
N ASP A 8 16.39 -3.06 22.05
CA ASP A 8 16.18 -2.34 23.30
C ASP A 8 15.09 -3.04 24.13
N GLN A 9 14.69 -2.46 25.24
CA GLN A 9 13.62 -2.95 26.10
C GLN A 9 12.43 -1.99 26.15
N ALA A 10 12.25 -1.16 25.12
CA ALA A 10 11.23 -0.12 25.11
C ALA A 10 9.79 -0.65 25.21
N LEU A 11 9.56 -1.92 24.86
CA LEU A 11 8.25 -2.56 24.93
C LEU A 11 8.17 -3.64 26.03
N GLU A 12 9.19 -3.76 26.89
CA GLU A 12 9.18 -4.77 27.96
C GLU A 12 8.03 -4.54 28.94
N GLY A 13 7.27 -5.58 29.18
CA GLY A 13 6.14 -5.54 30.12
C GLY A 13 4.87 -4.86 29.60
N ARG A 14 4.85 -4.36 28.33
CA ARG A 14 3.68 -3.73 27.70
C ARG A 14 2.50 -4.70 27.63
N LYS A 15 1.29 -4.27 27.99
CA LYS A 15 0.06 -5.08 28.06
C LYS A 15 -1.09 -4.43 27.26
N PRO A 16 -0.99 -4.38 25.91
CA PRO A 16 -2.06 -3.83 25.10
C PRO A 16 -3.28 -4.76 25.06
N ASP A 17 -4.48 -4.20 24.92
CA ASP A 17 -5.68 -4.97 24.62
C ASP A 17 -5.54 -5.71 23.28
N VAL A 18 -4.98 -5.04 22.28
CA VAL A 18 -4.78 -5.61 20.94
C VAL A 18 -3.37 -5.33 20.43
N LEU A 19 -2.64 -6.39 20.12
CA LEU A 19 -1.40 -6.32 19.34
C LEU A 19 -1.70 -6.62 17.87
N VAL A 20 -1.43 -5.67 16.98
CA VAL A 20 -1.49 -5.86 15.52
C VAL A 20 -0.07 -6.10 15.00
N ILE A 21 0.17 -7.23 14.32
CA ILE A 21 1.48 -7.58 13.76
C ILE A 21 1.50 -7.25 12.26
N GLY A 22 2.31 -6.26 11.88
CA GLY A 22 2.53 -5.82 10.50
C GLY A 22 1.91 -4.47 10.17
N GLY A 23 2.73 -3.50 9.75
CA GLY A 23 2.37 -2.12 9.35
C GLY A 23 2.04 -1.99 7.85
N GLY A 24 1.60 -3.06 7.20
CA GLY A 24 1.02 -3.01 5.86
C GLY A 24 -0.38 -2.39 5.85
N ILE A 25 -0.99 -2.31 4.65
CA ILE A 25 -2.33 -1.70 4.48
C ILE A 25 -3.38 -2.38 5.38
N SER A 26 -3.31 -3.70 5.56
CA SER A 26 -4.24 -4.43 6.42
C SER A 26 -4.07 -4.04 7.89
N GLY A 27 -2.84 -4.12 8.44
CA GLY A 27 -2.61 -3.78 9.84
C GLY A 27 -2.86 -2.31 10.16
N ALA A 28 -2.41 -1.39 9.31
CA ALA A 28 -2.64 0.05 9.50
C ALA A 28 -4.15 0.41 9.46
N SER A 29 -4.91 -0.17 8.52
CA SER A 29 -6.36 0.04 8.45
C SER A 29 -7.10 -0.60 9.63
N ILE A 30 -6.65 -1.77 10.11
CA ILE A 30 -7.20 -2.44 11.30
C ILE A 30 -6.93 -1.59 12.55
N ALA A 31 -5.70 -1.11 12.73
CA ALA A 31 -5.35 -0.23 13.86
C ALA A 31 -6.25 1.01 13.90
N ARG A 32 -6.46 1.68 12.75
CA ARG A 32 -7.40 2.80 12.65
C ARG A 32 -8.83 2.42 13.03
N GLU A 33 -9.33 1.29 12.54
CA GLU A 33 -10.70 0.84 12.82
C GLU A 33 -10.87 0.47 14.30
N LEU A 34 -9.85 -0.10 14.96
CA LEU A 34 -9.86 -0.39 16.39
C LEU A 34 -10.00 0.85 17.25
N MET A 35 -9.47 2.00 16.83
CA MET A 35 -9.59 3.26 17.57
C MET A 35 -11.03 3.80 17.67
N LYS A 36 -11.99 3.19 16.98
CA LYS A 36 -13.43 3.48 17.18
C LYS A 36 -13.98 2.93 18.50
N TRP A 37 -13.20 2.14 19.18
CA TRP A 37 -13.45 1.66 20.54
C TRP A 37 -12.37 2.16 21.50
N LYS A 38 -12.70 2.23 22.78
CA LYS A 38 -11.71 2.55 23.81
C LYS A 38 -10.89 1.31 24.10
N LEU A 39 -9.84 1.11 23.31
CA LEU A 39 -8.90 0.00 23.37
C LEU A 39 -7.47 0.53 23.38
N ASP A 40 -6.60 -0.12 24.12
CA ASP A 40 -5.16 0.06 24.04
C ASP A 40 -4.62 -0.78 22.88
N VAL A 41 -4.19 -0.13 21.81
CA VAL A 41 -3.77 -0.77 20.55
C VAL A 41 -2.30 -0.50 20.27
N LEU A 42 -1.53 -1.57 20.14
CA LEU A 42 -0.14 -1.55 19.70
C LEU A 42 -0.02 -2.19 18.32
N LEU A 43 0.53 -1.46 17.34
CA LEU A 43 0.91 -2.00 16.04
C LEU A 43 2.43 -2.18 16.00
N ALA A 44 2.90 -3.42 15.83
CA ALA A 44 4.32 -3.76 15.68
C ALA A 44 4.66 -3.93 14.20
N GLU A 45 5.60 -3.13 13.69
CA GLU A 45 6.15 -3.20 12.33
C GLU A 45 7.66 -3.43 12.36
N LYS A 46 8.12 -4.48 11.68
CA LYS A 46 9.55 -4.84 11.67
C LYS A 46 10.43 -3.84 10.91
N GLU A 47 9.87 -3.13 9.96
CA GLU A 47 10.60 -2.15 9.16
C GLU A 47 10.68 -0.79 9.84
N SER A 48 11.54 0.08 9.31
CA SER A 48 11.72 1.46 9.77
C SER A 48 10.58 2.41 9.40
N ASP A 49 9.62 1.96 8.63
CA ASP A 49 8.41 2.70 8.25
C ASP A 49 7.29 1.71 7.90
N VAL A 50 6.05 2.16 7.92
CA VAL A 50 4.92 1.39 7.39
C VAL A 50 4.96 1.30 5.86
N ALA A 51 4.23 0.36 5.27
CA ALA A 51 4.14 0.17 3.81
C ALA A 51 5.48 -0.15 3.11
N MET A 52 6.43 -0.78 3.78
CA MET A 52 7.74 -1.09 3.18
C MET A 52 7.72 -2.30 2.24
N HIS A 53 6.73 -3.18 2.36
CA HIS A 53 6.57 -4.40 1.55
C HIS A 53 5.46 -4.24 0.49
N ALA A 54 4.63 -5.27 0.28
CA ALA A 54 3.60 -5.31 -0.77
C ALA A 54 2.68 -4.08 -0.79
N SER A 55 2.38 -3.49 0.36
CA SER A 55 1.50 -2.31 0.46
C SER A 55 2.07 -1.04 -0.16
N GLY A 56 3.39 -0.89 -0.18
CA GLY A 56 4.07 0.23 -0.86
C GLY A 56 4.61 -0.13 -2.26
N ARG A 57 4.47 -1.39 -2.69
CA ARG A 57 5.07 -1.93 -3.90
C ARG A 57 4.05 -2.60 -4.82
N ASN A 58 2.90 -1.94 -5.03
CA ASN A 58 1.82 -2.38 -5.90
C ASN A 58 1.43 -1.27 -6.88
N ASP A 59 0.48 -1.55 -7.76
CA ASP A 59 0.04 -0.65 -8.83
C ASP A 59 -0.92 0.46 -8.38
N GLY A 60 -1.42 0.41 -7.15
CA GLY A 60 -2.36 1.39 -6.62
C GLY A 60 -3.78 1.28 -7.21
N GLU A 61 -4.10 0.21 -7.92
CA GLU A 61 -5.43 0.01 -8.49
C GLU A 61 -6.47 -0.26 -7.39
N VAL A 62 -7.56 0.50 -7.43
CA VAL A 62 -8.79 0.24 -6.68
C VAL A 62 -9.73 -0.58 -7.56
N HIS A 63 -9.64 -1.89 -7.42
CA HIS A 63 -10.34 -2.86 -8.27
C HIS A 63 -11.86 -2.81 -8.11
N PRO A 64 -12.63 -2.92 -9.20
CA PRO A 64 -14.08 -3.06 -9.13
C PRO A 64 -14.54 -4.51 -8.84
N GLY A 65 -13.65 -5.50 -9.01
CA GLY A 65 -13.96 -6.92 -8.78
C GLY A 65 -14.45 -7.70 -10.00
N ILE A 66 -14.20 -7.21 -11.22
CA ILE A 66 -14.67 -7.84 -12.46
C ILE A 66 -14.11 -9.26 -12.63
N ASP A 67 -12.84 -9.49 -12.25
CA ASP A 67 -12.06 -10.68 -12.54
C ASP A 67 -12.00 -11.69 -11.38
N LEU A 68 -12.80 -11.50 -10.33
CA LEU A 68 -12.78 -12.36 -9.14
C LEU A 68 -13.81 -13.47 -9.19
N GLY A 69 -13.47 -14.64 -8.62
CA GLY A 69 -14.37 -15.79 -8.52
C GLY A 69 -15.60 -15.50 -7.67
N LYS A 70 -16.77 -15.95 -8.11
CA LYS A 70 -18.01 -15.85 -7.33
C LYS A 70 -17.90 -16.64 -6.02
N GLY A 71 -18.32 -16.03 -4.91
CA GLY A 71 -18.35 -16.67 -3.59
C GLY A 71 -17.02 -16.66 -2.82
N THR A 72 -15.94 -16.09 -3.38
CA THR A 72 -14.67 -15.92 -2.68
C THR A 72 -14.71 -14.76 -1.69
N LEU A 73 -13.89 -14.82 -0.62
CA LEU A 73 -13.70 -13.70 0.30
C LEU A 73 -13.14 -12.47 -0.42
N LYS A 74 -12.26 -12.67 -1.39
CA LYS A 74 -11.76 -11.60 -2.27
C LYS A 74 -12.89 -10.83 -2.93
N GLN A 75 -13.88 -11.52 -3.51
CA GLN A 75 -15.03 -10.88 -4.16
C GLN A 75 -15.90 -10.12 -3.14
N HIS A 76 -16.21 -10.75 -2.01
CA HIS A 76 -17.00 -10.13 -0.95
C HIS A 76 -16.38 -8.80 -0.51
N TYR A 77 -15.11 -8.83 -0.12
CA TYR A 77 -14.42 -7.66 0.42
C TYR A 77 -14.08 -6.60 -0.63
N VAL A 78 -13.82 -6.97 -1.90
CA VAL A 78 -13.50 -5.98 -2.93
C VAL A 78 -14.68 -5.08 -3.25
N ILE A 79 -15.89 -5.63 -3.31
CA ILE A 79 -17.10 -4.86 -3.60
C ILE A 79 -17.39 -3.90 -2.44
N ALA A 80 -17.32 -4.39 -1.21
CA ALA A 80 -17.53 -3.58 -0.03
C ALA A 80 -16.46 -2.48 0.11
N GLY A 81 -15.19 -2.85 0.00
CA GLY A 81 -14.06 -1.95 0.13
C GLY A 81 -14.03 -0.87 -0.95
N ASN A 82 -14.25 -1.24 -2.23
CA ASN A 82 -14.26 -0.29 -3.34
C ASN A 82 -15.24 0.88 -3.10
N ARG A 83 -16.42 0.60 -2.58
CA ARG A 83 -17.44 1.62 -2.26
C ARG A 83 -17.01 2.60 -1.17
N MET A 84 -16.10 2.18 -0.29
CA MET A 84 -15.64 3.01 0.84
C MET A 84 -14.55 4.02 0.44
N TYR A 85 -13.85 3.82 -0.69
CA TYR A 85 -12.65 4.58 -1.05
C TYR A 85 -12.87 6.09 -1.14
N GLY A 86 -13.93 6.53 -1.80
CA GLY A 86 -14.20 7.97 -1.95
C GLY A 86 -14.33 8.70 -0.61
N LYS A 87 -15.01 8.08 0.35
CA LYS A 87 -15.17 8.63 1.71
C LYS A 87 -13.84 8.59 2.47
N ILE A 88 -13.17 7.45 2.49
CA ILE A 88 -11.94 7.24 3.26
C ILE A 88 -10.81 8.13 2.76
N CYS A 89 -10.60 8.22 1.44
CA CYS A 89 -9.55 9.08 0.90
C CYS A 89 -9.81 10.57 1.19
N LYS A 90 -11.09 10.99 1.26
CA LYS A 90 -11.46 12.33 1.70
C LYS A 90 -11.20 12.55 3.20
N GLU A 91 -11.57 11.59 4.06
CA GLU A 91 -11.30 11.64 5.50
C GLU A 91 -9.80 11.73 5.80
N LEU A 92 -8.99 10.99 5.05
CA LEU A 92 -7.56 10.85 5.28
C LEU A 92 -6.70 11.83 4.45
N ASP A 93 -7.30 12.68 3.63
CA ASP A 93 -6.61 13.60 2.71
C ASP A 93 -5.58 12.87 1.84
N VAL A 94 -6.02 11.80 1.15
CA VAL A 94 -5.19 11.00 0.25
C VAL A 94 -5.67 11.16 -1.19
N PRO A 95 -4.76 11.45 -2.16
CA PRO A 95 -5.12 11.53 -3.57
C PRO A 95 -5.74 10.23 -4.09
N PHE A 96 -6.93 10.35 -4.66
CA PHE A 96 -7.70 9.24 -5.22
C PHE A 96 -8.44 9.68 -6.48
N LYS A 97 -8.38 8.87 -7.54
CA LYS A 97 -9.08 9.13 -8.80
C LYS A 97 -9.99 7.96 -9.18
N ARG A 98 -11.28 8.23 -9.41
CA ARG A 98 -12.18 7.31 -10.11
C ARG A 98 -11.99 7.47 -11.60
N CYS A 99 -11.13 6.66 -12.20
CA CYS A 99 -10.72 6.81 -13.59
C CYS A 99 -11.29 5.75 -14.54
N GLY A 100 -11.95 4.73 -13.98
CA GLY A 100 -12.51 3.61 -14.74
C GLY A 100 -11.47 2.61 -15.24
N GLN A 101 -11.97 1.41 -15.58
CA GLN A 101 -11.15 0.30 -16.10
C GLN A 101 -11.72 -0.18 -17.42
N TYR A 102 -10.83 -0.41 -18.39
CA TYR A 102 -11.12 -0.95 -19.72
C TYR A 102 -10.40 -2.28 -19.93
N VAL A 103 -11.15 -3.33 -20.21
CA VAL A 103 -10.59 -4.62 -20.66
C VAL A 103 -10.92 -4.76 -22.14
N GLY A 104 -9.96 -4.43 -22.99
CA GLY A 104 -10.10 -4.42 -24.44
C GLY A 104 -10.13 -5.82 -25.04
N MET A 105 -10.95 -6.03 -26.06
CA MET A 105 -11.12 -7.27 -26.81
C MET A 105 -10.82 -7.04 -28.29
N MET A 106 -10.08 -7.98 -28.93
CA MET A 106 -9.61 -7.87 -30.31
C MET A 106 -10.52 -8.53 -31.31
N HIS A 107 -11.35 -9.49 -30.89
CA HIS A 107 -12.13 -10.32 -31.80
C HIS A 107 -13.63 -10.21 -31.57
N TRP A 108 -14.40 -10.02 -32.65
CA TRP A 108 -15.86 -9.94 -32.59
C TRP A 108 -16.54 -11.23 -32.07
N SER A 109 -15.91 -12.38 -32.28
CA SER A 109 -16.37 -13.68 -31.74
C SER A 109 -16.46 -13.67 -30.18
N GLU A 110 -15.76 -12.78 -29.52
CA GLU A 110 -15.75 -12.65 -28.05
C GLU A 110 -16.87 -11.74 -27.53
N LEU A 111 -17.67 -11.07 -28.41
CA LEU A 111 -18.65 -10.07 -28.01
C LEU A 111 -19.77 -10.65 -27.13
N LEU A 112 -20.41 -11.73 -27.60
CA LEU A 112 -21.50 -12.37 -26.87
C LEU A 112 -21.02 -12.95 -25.52
N PRO A 113 -19.91 -13.71 -25.46
CA PRO A 113 -19.34 -14.15 -24.19
C PRO A 113 -19.00 -13.00 -23.24
N ALA A 114 -18.40 -11.90 -23.75
CA ALA A 114 -18.07 -10.72 -22.93
C ALA A 114 -19.32 -10.02 -22.39
N TYR A 115 -20.39 -9.93 -23.19
CA TYR A 115 -21.67 -9.38 -22.78
C TYR A 115 -22.32 -10.21 -21.65
N LEU A 116 -22.39 -11.53 -21.83
CA LEU A 116 -22.91 -12.44 -20.83
C LEU A 116 -22.10 -12.37 -19.53
N TYR A 117 -20.77 -12.33 -19.67
CA TYR A 117 -19.86 -12.15 -18.53
C TYR A 117 -20.11 -10.82 -17.81
N ALA A 118 -20.23 -9.72 -18.52
CA ALA A 118 -20.53 -8.40 -17.93
C ALA A 118 -21.89 -8.40 -17.19
N CYS A 119 -22.91 -9.01 -17.76
CA CYS A 119 -24.21 -9.21 -17.12
C CYS A 119 -24.10 -10.06 -15.85
N GLN A 120 -23.39 -11.19 -15.91
CA GLN A 120 -23.14 -12.02 -14.73
C GLN A 120 -22.46 -11.21 -13.61
N ARG A 121 -21.41 -10.45 -13.94
CA ARG A 121 -20.68 -9.61 -12.96
C ARG A 121 -21.61 -8.58 -12.32
N LYS A 122 -22.41 -7.89 -13.14
CA LYS A 122 -23.29 -6.84 -12.67
C LYS A 122 -24.44 -7.38 -11.81
N TYR A 123 -25.17 -8.38 -12.30
CA TYR A 123 -26.43 -8.83 -11.69
C TYR A 123 -26.26 -9.97 -10.69
N MET A 124 -25.30 -10.86 -10.91
CA MET A 124 -25.12 -12.03 -10.05
C MET A 124 -23.97 -11.89 -9.05
N CYS A 125 -22.99 -11.01 -9.31
CA CYS A 125 -21.82 -10.84 -8.47
C CYS A 125 -21.79 -9.46 -7.77
N GLY A 126 -22.76 -8.58 -7.99
CA GLY A 126 -22.87 -7.27 -7.35
C GLY A 126 -21.80 -6.25 -7.78
N VAL A 127 -21.08 -6.51 -8.90
CA VAL A 127 -20.10 -5.59 -9.47
C VAL A 127 -20.82 -4.54 -10.30
N SER A 128 -21.29 -3.48 -9.63
CA SER A 128 -22.04 -2.39 -10.27
C SER A 128 -21.28 -1.76 -11.43
N ASP A 129 -22.01 -1.11 -12.35
CA ASP A 129 -21.46 -0.36 -13.51
C ASP A 129 -20.63 -1.17 -14.51
N THR A 130 -20.66 -2.50 -14.46
CA THR A 130 -20.01 -3.32 -15.47
C THR A 130 -20.84 -3.37 -16.75
N ARG A 131 -20.25 -3.02 -17.90
CA ARG A 131 -20.92 -3.01 -19.20
C ARG A 131 -19.94 -3.19 -20.35
N VAL A 132 -20.43 -3.63 -21.49
CA VAL A 132 -19.68 -3.64 -22.75
C VAL A 132 -19.85 -2.30 -23.44
N ILE A 133 -18.77 -1.73 -23.94
CA ILE A 133 -18.74 -0.50 -24.75
C ILE A 133 -18.13 -0.79 -26.12
N SER A 134 -18.62 -0.12 -27.16
CA SER A 134 -18.10 -0.26 -28.53
C SER A 134 -16.69 0.33 -28.68
N GLY A 135 -15.93 -0.15 -29.66
CA GLY A 135 -14.64 0.42 -30.01
C GLY A 135 -14.68 1.91 -30.34
N LYS A 136 -15.80 2.39 -30.95
CA LYS A 136 -16.01 3.84 -31.18
C LYS A 136 -16.06 4.62 -29.86
N THR A 137 -16.82 4.14 -28.89
CA THR A 137 -16.91 4.75 -27.56
C THR A 137 -15.57 4.66 -26.81
N LEU A 138 -14.87 3.54 -26.94
CA LEU A 138 -13.55 3.33 -26.34
C LEU A 138 -12.54 4.36 -26.84
N ARG A 139 -12.40 4.50 -28.17
CA ARG A 139 -11.49 5.48 -28.79
C ARG A 139 -11.85 6.93 -28.49
N LYS A 140 -13.13 7.26 -28.32
CA LYS A 140 -13.54 8.61 -27.89
C LYS A 140 -13.07 8.93 -26.46
N ARG A 141 -13.02 7.93 -25.57
CA ARG A 141 -12.62 8.11 -24.18
C ARG A 141 -11.12 8.04 -24.00
N GLU A 142 -10.48 7.10 -24.68
CA GLU A 142 -9.06 6.79 -24.59
C GLU A 142 -8.47 6.67 -26.02
N PRO A 143 -8.09 7.80 -26.64
CA PRO A 143 -7.70 7.84 -28.05
C PRO A 143 -6.46 7.01 -28.41
N HIS A 144 -5.56 6.82 -27.43
CA HIS A 144 -4.28 6.10 -27.62
C HIS A 144 -4.39 4.58 -27.37
N LEU A 145 -5.56 4.09 -26.96
CA LEU A 145 -5.76 2.63 -26.89
C LEU A 145 -5.68 2.02 -28.28
N ASN A 146 -5.16 0.81 -28.35
CA ASN A 146 -4.95 0.09 -29.59
C ASN A 146 -6.21 0.13 -30.46
N PRO A 147 -6.15 0.70 -31.69
CA PRO A 147 -7.30 0.86 -32.58
C PRO A 147 -7.93 -0.48 -33.04
N ASP A 148 -7.18 -1.59 -32.93
CA ASP A 148 -7.66 -2.92 -33.28
C ASP A 148 -8.67 -3.47 -32.26
N MET A 149 -8.80 -2.87 -31.08
CA MET A 149 -9.81 -3.22 -30.10
C MET A 149 -11.23 -2.95 -30.64
N LYS A 150 -12.01 -4.00 -30.79
CA LYS A 150 -13.38 -3.96 -31.35
C LYS A 150 -14.39 -3.45 -30.33
N PHE A 151 -14.20 -3.81 -29.06
CA PHE A 151 -15.02 -3.40 -27.93
C PHE A 151 -14.22 -3.59 -26.62
N ALA A 152 -14.78 -3.17 -25.49
CA ALA A 152 -14.19 -3.39 -24.17
C ALA A 152 -15.28 -3.67 -23.13
N ILE A 153 -14.92 -4.48 -22.12
CA ILE A 153 -15.66 -4.49 -20.86
C ILE A 153 -15.17 -3.27 -20.05
N TYR A 154 -16.10 -2.42 -19.66
CA TYR A 154 -15.83 -1.19 -18.92
C TYR A 154 -16.48 -1.23 -17.56
N ASN A 155 -15.77 -0.70 -16.55
CA ASN A 155 -16.33 -0.47 -15.22
C ASN A 155 -15.88 0.89 -14.69
N SER A 156 -16.84 1.76 -14.32
CA SER A 156 -16.56 3.12 -13.82
C SER A 156 -16.10 3.14 -12.36
N MET A 157 -16.32 2.06 -11.60
CA MET A 157 -15.97 1.99 -10.18
C MET A 157 -14.47 1.70 -9.94
N ALA A 158 -13.71 1.42 -10.98
CA ALA A 158 -12.26 1.31 -10.88
C ALA A 158 -11.62 2.69 -10.64
N GLY A 159 -10.53 2.70 -9.92
CA GLY A 159 -9.80 3.93 -9.63
C GLY A 159 -8.34 3.67 -9.26
N SER A 160 -7.60 4.74 -9.04
CA SER A 160 -6.21 4.68 -8.58
C SER A 160 -6.01 5.53 -7.32
N VAL A 161 -5.19 5.04 -6.42
CA VAL A 161 -4.81 5.68 -5.15
C VAL A 161 -3.31 5.57 -4.94
N CYS A 162 -2.73 6.47 -4.14
CA CYS A 162 -1.36 6.33 -3.68
C CYS A 162 -1.29 5.24 -2.59
N PRO A 163 -0.75 4.03 -2.85
CA PRO A 163 -0.88 2.90 -1.93
C PRO A 163 -0.09 3.08 -0.64
N TYR A 164 1.16 3.57 -0.74
CA TYR A 164 1.96 3.88 0.45
C TYR A 164 1.40 5.11 1.21
N GLY A 165 0.95 6.14 0.50
CA GLY A 165 0.33 7.32 1.11
C GLY A 165 -0.95 6.97 1.88
N LEU A 166 -1.79 6.09 1.35
CA LEU A 166 -2.99 5.60 2.05
C LEU A 166 -2.62 4.79 3.30
N THR A 167 -1.62 3.92 3.22
CA THR A 167 -1.17 3.11 4.37
C THR A 167 -0.62 4.00 5.49
N ILE A 168 0.23 4.97 5.14
CA ILE A 168 0.76 5.98 6.09
C ILE A 168 -0.40 6.77 6.72
N ALA A 169 -1.35 7.22 5.91
CA ALA A 169 -2.50 7.98 6.40
C ALA A 169 -3.39 7.19 7.37
N TYR A 170 -3.56 5.88 7.15
CA TYR A 170 -4.23 5.01 8.12
C TYR A 170 -3.46 4.94 9.44
N ALA A 171 -2.14 4.71 9.39
CA ALA A 171 -1.31 4.62 10.58
C ALA A 171 -1.26 5.95 11.36
N GLU A 172 -1.07 7.08 10.67
CA GLU A 172 -1.09 8.41 11.28
C GLU A 172 -2.44 8.74 11.94
N ASN A 173 -3.57 8.40 11.28
CA ASN A 173 -4.88 8.60 11.89
C ASN A 173 -5.12 7.66 13.08
N ALA A 174 -4.58 6.44 13.06
CA ALA A 174 -4.61 5.55 14.23
C ALA A 174 -3.84 6.18 15.41
N VAL A 175 -2.63 6.70 15.17
CA VAL A 175 -1.82 7.40 16.19
C VAL A 175 -2.54 8.64 16.73
N GLN A 176 -3.13 9.46 15.87
CA GLN A 176 -3.91 10.64 16.29
C GLN A 176 -5.09 10.29 17.20
N ASN A 177 -5.62 9.07 17.09
CA ASN A 177 -6.69 8.55 17.92
C ASN A 177 -6.21 7.69 19.10
N GLY A 178 -4.90 7.63 19.37
CA GLY A 178 -4.31 7.00 20.54
C GLY A 178 -3.67 5.63 20.36
N ALA A 179 -3.59 5.10 19.13
CA ALA A 179 -2.82 3.88 18.88
C ALA A 179 -1.31 4.13 19.00
N GLU A 180 -0.58 3.16 19.51
CA GLU A 180 0.87 3.13 19.48
C GLU A 180 1.34 2.39 18.22
N VAL A 181 2.30 2.94 17.48
CA VAL A 181 2.96 2.30 16.33
C VAL A 181 4.44 2.13 16.64
N ALA A 182 4.85 0.90 16.89
CA ALA A 182 6.23 0.53 17.16
C ALA A 182 6.92 0.07 15.87
N LEU A 183 7.67 0.98 15.23
CA LEU A 183 8.53 0.68 14.08
C LEU A 183 9.79 -0.05 14.54
N ASN A 184 10.51 -0.71 13.61
CA ASN A 184 11.67 -1.54 13.87
C ASN A 184 11.40 -2.61 14.95
N THR A 185 10.19 -3.15 14.98
CA THR A 185 9.73 -4.11 15.98
C THR A 185 9.30 -5.41 15.32
N ALA A 186 10.20 -6.40 15.34
CA ALA A 186 9.97 -7.74 14.81
C ALA A 186 9.50 -8.69 15.91
N VAL A 187 8.45 -9.45 15.64
CA VAL A 187 8.04 -10.58 16.49
C VAL A 187 8.99 -11.74 16.26
N LEU A 188 9.57 -12.28 17.33
CA LEU A 188 10.58 -13.34 17.31
C LEU A 188 10.03 -14.69 17.74
N SER A 189 9.15 -14.72 18.75
CA SER A 189 8.48 -15.93 19.23
C SER A 189 7.23 -15.59 20.04
N MET A 190 6.41 -16.61 20.30
CA MET A 190 5.21 -16.50 21.14
C MET A 190 5.21 -17.59 22.18
N ASP A 191 4.85 -17.25 23.42
CA ASP A 191 4.56 -18.22 24.47
C ASP A 191 3.06 -18.54 24.45
N VAL A 192 2.74 -19.79 24.13
CA VAL A 192 1.36 -20.27 24.02
C VAL A 192 1.09 -21.30 25.09
N LYS A 193 0.11 -21.04 25.96
CA LYS A 193 -0.33 -21.97 27.02
C LYS A 193 -1.84 -22.07 27.03
N ASP A 194 -2.35 -23.30 27.13
CA ASP A 194 -3.80 -23.63 27.17
C ASP A 194 -4.59 -23.07 25.97
N GLY A 195 -3.94 -23.05 24.79
CA GLY A 195 -4.52 -22.50 23.56
C GLY A 195 -4.69 -20.99 23.59
N LYS A 196 -3.86 -20.25 24.35
CA LYS A 196 -3.80 -18.78 24.37
C LYS A 196 -2.36 -18.29 24.32
N ILE A 197 -2.08 -17.29 23.51
CA ILE A 197 -0.84 -16.53 23.53
C ILE A 197 -0.78 -15.77 24.86
N ARG A 198 0.24 -16.06 25.66
CA ARG A 198 0.49 -15.41 26.96
C ARG A 198 1.43 -14.23 26.82
N SER A 199 2.41 -14.36 25.94
CA SER A 199 3.34 -13.28 25.64
C SER A 199 3.90 -13.39 24.22
N VAL A 200 4.38 -12.28 23.70
CA VAL A 200 5.02 -12.15 22.40
C VAL A 200 6.39 -11.54 22.63
N LEU A 201 7.46 -12.26 22.28
CA LEU A 201 8.83 -11.75 22.32
C LEU A 201 9.14 -10.97 21.06
N THR A 202 9.68 -9.78 21.22
CA THR A 202 10.17 -8.94 20.12
C THR A 202 11.65 -8.60 20.32
N ASN A 203 12.30 -8.00 19.31
CA ASN A 203 13.65 -7.42 19.47
C ASN A 203 13.66 -6.18 20.39
N ARG A 204 12.51 -5.72 20.87
CA ARG A 204 12.36 -4.52 21.72
C ARG A 204 11.69 -4.84 23.07
N GLY A 205 11.71 -6.08 23.51
CA GLY A 205 11.14 -6.54 24.76
C GLY A 205 9.95 -7.48 24.59
N ARG A 206 9.42 -7.97 25.71
CA ARG A 206 8.31 -8.91 25.78
C ARG A 206 6.99 -8.19 26.05
N ILE A 207 6.00 -8.47 25.21
CA ILE A 207 4.66 -7.87 25.21
C ILE A 207 3.65 -8.92 25.68
N TYR A 208 2.65 -8.52 26.44
CA TYR A 208 1.59 -9.38 26.99
C TYR A 208 0.21 -8.94 26.48
N PRO A 209 -0.12 -9.17 25.20
CA PRO A 209 -1.38 -8.74 24.61
C PRO A 209 -2.54 -9.61 25.03
N GLU A 210 -3.74 -9.02 25.13
CA GLU A 210 -4.96 -9.80 25.32
C GLU A 210 -5.38 -10.49 24.01
N ILE A 211 -5.36 -9.78 22.89
CA ILE A 211 -5.65 -10.29 21.54
C ILE A 211 -4.48 -10.00 20.61
N VAL A 212 -4.16 -10.94 19.73
CA VAL A 212 -3.16 -10.78 18.67
C VAL A 212 -3.85 -10.83 17.31
N ILE A 213 -3.54 -9.88 16.44
CA ILE A 213 -4.00 -9.87 15.04
C ILE A 213 -2.78 -10.08 14.13
N ASN A 214 -2.79 -11.19 13.41
CA ASN A 214 -1.77 -11.53 12.43
C ASN A 214 -2.08 -10.87 11.09
N ALA A 215 -1.48 -9.72 10.82
CA ALA A 215 -1.53 -8.98 9.54
C ALA A 215 -0.14 -8.90 8.89
N ALA A 216 0.71 -9.90 9.12
CA ALA A 216 2.14 -9.91 8.77
C ALA A 216 2.43 -10.18 7.28
N GLY A 217 1.40 -10.16 6.41
CA GLY A 217 1.59 -10.28 4.96
C GLY A 217 2.29 -11.58 4.57
N VAL A 218 3.43 -11.49 3.89
CA VAL A 218 4.21 -12.66 3.45
C VAL A 218 4.77 -13.49 4.61
N PHE A 219 4.83 -12.94 5.82
CA PHE A 219 5.23 -13.63 7.06
C PHE A 219 4.05 -14.12 7.90
N ALA A 220 2.81 -14.07 7.38
CA ALA A 220 1.63 -14.47 8.14
C ALA A 220 1.64 -15.95 8.54
N GLU A 221 2.22 -16.81 7.71
CA GLU A 221 2.41 -18.24 8.01
C GLU A 221 3.39 -18.43 9.18
N ASP A 222 4.53 -17.71 9.17
CA ASP A 222 5.52 -17.81 10.26
C ASP A 222 4.91 -17.37 11.60
N VAL A 223 4.11 -16.30 11.61
CA VAL A 223 3.39 -15.84 12.80
C VAL A 223 2.34 -16.87 13.26
N ALA A 224 1.64 -17.50 12.33
CA ALA A 224 0.70 -18.58 12.65
C ALA A 224 1.41 -19.81 13.26
N GLU A 225 2.60 -20.14 12.77
CA GLU A 225 3.43 -21.22 13.30
C GLU A 225 3.91 -20.91 14.72
N MET A 226 4.43 -19.69 14.97
CA MET A 226 4.82 -19.21 16.30
C MET A 226 3.65 -19.31 17.31
N ALA A 227 2.42 -19.09 16.82
CA ALA A 227 1.20 -19.16 17.63
C ALA A 227 0.63 -20.58 17.78
N GLY A 228 1.25 -21.61 17.19
CA GLY A 228 0.75 -22.99 17.18
C GLY A 228 -0.54 -23.17 16.38
N ASP A 229 -0.86 -22.25 15.46
CA ASP A 229 -2.14 -22.21 14.74
C ASP A 229 -1.97 -22.14 13.21
N ARG A 230 -0.95 -22.85 12.69
CA ARG A 230 -0.71 -22.94 11.26
C ARG A 230 -1.69 -23.93 10.60
N PHE A 231 -2.55 -23.45 9.71
CA PHE A 231 -3.48 -24.24 8.91
C PHE A 231 -3.57 -23.80 7.45
N TYR A 232 -2.73 -22.83 7.04
CA TYR A 232 -2.55 -22.38 5.67
C TYR A 232 -1.06 -22.20 5.38
N SER A 233 -0.69 -22.18 4.12
CA SER A 233 0.67 -21.86 3.67
C SER A 233 0.67 -20.69 2.70
N ILE A 234 1.70 -19.86 2.80
CA ILE A 234 1.93 -18.72 1.91
C ILE A 234 2.99 -19.11 0.90
N HIS A 235 2.69 -18.95 -0.40
CA HIS A 235 3.68 -19.06 -1.45
C HIS A 235 3.97 -17.67 -2.05
N PRO A 236 5.16 -17.10 -1.78
CA PRO A 236 5.47 -15.76 -2.21
C PRO A 236 5.47 -15.62 -3.73
N ARG A 237 4.92 -14.51 -4.24
CA ARG A 237 4.83 -14.23 -5.68
C ARG A 237 5.26 -12.80 -5.96
N ARG A 238 6.33 -12.63 -6.72
CA ARG A 238 6.83 -11.30 -7.13
C ARG A 238 5.93 -10.67 -8.17
N GLY A 239 5.87 -9.34 -8.16
CA GLY A 239 5.23 -8.53 -9.19
C GLY A 239 6.04 -7.28 -9.45
N THR A 240 6.51 -7.13 -10.67
CA THR A 240 7.35 -6.03 -11.12
C THR A 240 6.54 -4.97 -11.83
N ASN A 241 6.74 -3.72 -11.46
CA ASN A 241 6.10 -2.54 -12.03
C ASN A 241 7.15 -1.55 -12.52
N ALA A 242 6.86 -0.87 -13.62
CA ALA A 242 7.62 0.29 -14.08
C ALA A 242 6.73 1.54 -14.04
N ILE A 243 7.28 2.66 -13.55
CA ILE A 243 6.60 3.96 -13.56
C ILE A 243 7.22 4.82 -14.66
N LEU A 244 6.36 5.40 -15.50
CA LEU A 244 6.74 6.29 -16.57
C LEU A 244 6.71 7.76 -16.11
N ASP A 245 7.49 8.60 -16.77
CA ASP A 245 7.45 10.04 -16.61
C ASP A 245 6.03 10.59 -16.82
N LYS A 246 5.64 11.64 -16.12
CA LYS A 246 4.32 12.29 -16.25
C LYS A 246 3.98 12.71 -17.68
N LYS A 247 4.97 12.98 -18.53
CA LYS A 247 4.75 13.26 -19.96
C LYS A 247 4.01 12.12 -20.69
N ALA A 248 4.19 10.86 -20.24
CA ALA A 248 3.47 9.71 -20.76
C ALA A 248 2.03 9.61 -20.22
N GLY A 249 1.68 10.34 -19.15
CA GLY A 249 0.35 10.33 -18.54
C GLY A 249 -0.77 10.69 -19.52
N LYS A 250 -0.47 11.52 -20.53
CA LYS A 250 -1.43 11.90 -21.58
C LYS A 250 -1.87 10.75 -22.50
N LEU A 251 -1.13 9.64 -22.52
CA LEU A 251 -1.46 8.48 -23.34
C LEU A 251 -2.70 7.74 -22.83
N MET A 252 -3.07 7.87 -21.56
CA MET A 252 -4.24 7.19 -21.02
C MET A 252 -4.70 7.86 -19.72
N GLY A 253 -6.02 8.05 -19.57
CA GLY A 253 -6.61 8.64 -18.38
C GLY A 253 -7.13 7.63 -17.36
N GLY A 254 -7.32 6.36 -17.75
CA GLY A 254 -7.91 5.32 -16.93
C GLY A 254 -6.96 4.16 -16.59
N ILE A 255 -7.55 2.99 -16.37
CA ILE A 255 -6.86 1.72 -16.19
C ILE A 255 -7.20 0.84 -17.39
N ALA A 256 -6.22 0.27 -18.08
CA ALA A 256 -6.48 -0.55 -19.24
C ALA A 256 -5.61 -1.79 -19.32
N SER A 257 -6.19 -2.82 -19.88
CA SER A 257 -5.51 -4.04 -20.34
C SER A 257 -6.25 -4.61 -21.55
N TRP A 258 -5.59 -5.45 -22.31
CA TRP A 258 -6.29 -6.29 -23.30
C TRP A 258 -6.28 -7.73 -22.84
N LYS A 259 -7.33 -8.47 -23.17
CA LYS A 259 -7.46 -9.90 -22.87
C LYS A 259 -8.09 -10.62 -24.05
N THR A 260 -7.87 -11.93 -24.12
CA THR A 260 -8.68 -12.86 -24.89
C THR A 260 -9.41 -13.78 -23.92
N LEU A 261 -10.61 -14.20 -24.27
CA LEU A 261 -11.40 -15.16 -23.48
C LEU A 261 -10.90 -16.61 -23.66
N LYS A 262 -9.97 -16.85 -24.59
CA LYS A 262 -9.27 -18.15 -24.68
C LYS A 262 -8.47 -18.36 -23.40
N LYS A 263 -8.64 -19.54 -22.77
CA LYS A 263 -7.83 -19.94 -21.62
C LYS A 263 -6.34 -19.86 -21.98
N THR A 264 -5.63 -18.92 -21.39
CA THR A 264 -4.17 -18.93 -21.37
C THR A 264 -3.74 -19.76 -20.17
N SER A 265 -2.84 -20.72 -20.39
CA SER A 265 -2.23 -21.50 -19.33
C SER A 265 -1.46 -20.56 -18.40
N GLY A 266 -1.88 -20.46 -17.12
CA GLY A 266 -1.18 -19.73 -16.09
C GLY A 266 -2.10 -19.02 -15.10
N HIS A 267 -1.73 -19.07 -13.82
CA HIS A 267 -2.41 -18.40 -12.71
C HIS A 267 -2.20 -16.87 -12.69
N THR A 268 -1.63 -16.28 -13.74
CA THR A 268 -1.18 -14.90 -13.76
C THR A 268 -2.28 -13.96 -14.24
N LYS A 269 -2.69 -13.06 -13.36
CA LYS A 269 -3.34 -11.82 -13.78
C LYS A 269 -2.35 -11.06 -14.67
N GLY A 270 -2.75 -10.79 -15.89
CA GLY A 270 -1.80 -10.33 -16.92
C GLY A 270 -1.30 -8.90 -16.81
N GLY A 271 -1.35 -8.24 -15.65
CA GLY A 271 -0.98 -6.85 -15.53
C GLY A 271 -1.82 -5.91 -16.40
N GLY A 272 -1.52 -4.63 -16.36
CA GLY A 272 -2.20 -3.59 -17.11
C GLY A 272 -1.37 -2.32 -17.19
N ILE A 273 -2.03 -1.26 -17.63
CA ILE A 273 -1.53 0.11 -17.54
C ILE A 273 -2.45 0.83 -16.58
N VAL A 274 -1.88 1.51 -15.58
CA VAL A 274 -2.63 2.27 -14.58
C VAL A 274 -2.22 3.74 -14.67
N HIS A 275 -3.20 4.62 -14.89
CA HIS A 275 -3.00 6.05 -14.65
C HIS A 275 -3.02 6.29 -13.15
N THR A 276 -1.88 6.63 -12.58
CA THR A 276 -1.72 6.77 -11.13
C THR A 276 -2.40 8.03 -10.58
N ALA A 277 -2.63 8.05 -9.27
CA ALA A 277 -3.17 9.24 -8.60
C ALA A 277 -2.29 10.50 -8.75
N HIS A 278 -1.05 10.35 -9.22
CA HIS A 278 -0.06 11.41 -9.40
C HIS A 278 0.31 11.68 -10.87
N ASP A 279 -0.55 11.28 -11.81
CA ASP A 279 -0.43 11.54 -13.24
C ASP A 279 0.74 10.85 -13.98
N ASN A 280 1.34 9.85 -13.35
CA ASN A 280 2.24 8.93 -14.03
C ASN A 280 1.45 7.76 -14.66
N LEU A 281 1.98 7.12 -15.68
CA LEU A 281 1.56 5.77 -16.04
C LEU A 281 2.42 4.74 -15.31
N LEU A 282 1.77 3.68 -14.86
CA LEU A 282 2.42 2.50 -14.32
C LEU A 282 2.11 1.31 -15.23
N VAL A 283 3.15 0.57 -15.63
CA VAL A 283 3.07 -0.60 -16.50
C VAL A 283 3.45 -1.84 -15.69
N GLY A 284 2.55 -2.79 -15.60
CA GLY A 284 2.70 -4.02 -14.81
C GLY A 284 1.41 -4.36 -14.05
N PRO A 285 1.52 -5.20 -13.00
CA PRO A 285 2.65 -6.06 -12.69
C PRO A 285 2.63 -7.39 -13.45
N ASP A 286 3.77 -8.06 -13.50
CA ASP A 286 3.85 -9.49 -13.78
C ASP A 286 3.51 -10.34 -12.55
N ALA A 287 3.72 -11.66 -12.66
CA ALA A 287 3.56 -12.57 -11.53
C ALA A 287 4.58 -13.71 -11.68
N VAL A 288 5.60 -13.70 -10.84
CA VAL A 288 6.70 -14.67 -10.85
C VAL A 288 6.77 -15.34 -9.48
N GLU A 289 6.62 -16.65 -9.45
CA GLU A 289 6.74 -17.43 -8.21
C GLU A 289 8.16 -17.31 -7.65
N THR A 290 8.27 -17.26 -6.32
CA THR A 290 9.53 -17.20 -5.60
C THR A 290 9.41 -17.88 -4.26
N TYR A 291 10.50 -18.42 -3.74
CA TYR A 291 10.56 -18.94 -2.37
C TYR A 291 10.99 -17.87 -1.35
N GLU A 292 11.56 -16.76 -1.85
CA GLU A 292 12.12 -15.70 -1.02
C GLU A 292 11.07 -14.64 -0.67
N LYS A 293 10.77 -14.50 0.61
CA LYS A 293 9.78 -13.53 1.13
C LYS A 293 10.22 -12.07 1.00
N GLU A 294 11.53 -11.83 0.89
CA GLU A 294 12.14 -10.48 0.86
C GLU A 294 12.99 -10.23 -0.40
N ASN A 295 12.76 -10.96 -1.47
CA ASN A 295 13.43 -10.72 -2.76
C ASN A 295 12.69 -9.63 -3.55
N PHE A 296 13.16 -8.40 -3.40
CA PHE A 296 12.65 -7.23 -4.11
C PHE A 296 13.46 -6.88 -5.36
N ALA A 297 14.38 -7.74 -5.78
CA ALA A 297 15.17 -7.51 -6.99
C ALA A 297 14.29 -7.47 -8.24
N THR A 298 14.47 -6.46 -9.06
CA THR A 298 13.79 -6.33 -10.34
C THR A 298 14.59 -6.99 -11.45
N GLN A 299 13.94 -7.81 -12.26
CA GLN A 299 14.54 -8.49 -13.41
C GLN A 299 14.24 -7.71 -14.69
N ALA A 300 15.25 -7.50 -15.54
CA ALA A 300 15.10 -6.83 -16.84
C ALA A 300 14.04 -7.53 -17.71
N SER A 301 14.05 -8.86 -17.75
CA SER A 301 13.08 -9.67 -18.49
C SER A 301 11.63 -9.42 -18.05
N SER A 302 11.38 -9.17 -16.76
CA SER A 302 10.05 -8.80 -16.25
C SER A 302 9.57 -7.47 -16.83
N ILE A 303 10.46 -6.47 -16.92
CA ILE A 303 10.13 -5.17 -17.51
C ILE A 303 9.86 -5.33 -19.00
N GLU A 304 10.74 -6.00 -19.72
CA GLU A 304 10.61 -6.23 -21.18
C GLU A 304 9.30 -6.95 -21.52
N ASN A 305 8.99 -8.03 -20.79
CA ASN A 305 7.76 -8.81 -20.98
C ASN A 305 6.50 -7.97 -20.69
N ASN A 306 6.52 -7.17 -19.62
CA ASN A 306 5.41 -6.25 -19.31
C ASN A 306 5.19 -5.25 -20.43
N PHE A 307 6.25 -4.61 -20.94
CA PHE A 307 6.13 -3.64 -22.02
C PHE A 307 5.66 -4.30 -23.32
N LYS A 308 6.28 -5.40 -23.75
CA LYS A 308 5.87 -6.15 -24.94
C LYS A 308 4.38 -6.51 -24.88
N LYS A 309 3.89 -6.94 -23.73
CA LYS A 309 2.48 -7.26 -23.54
C LYS A 309 1.60 -6.02 -23.60
N GLN A 310 1.96 -4.95 -22.89
CA GLN A 310 1.12 -3.75 -22.76
C GLN A 310 1.20 -2.81 -23.98
N GLN A 311 2.17 -2.97 -24.87
CA GLN A 311 2.14 -2.38 -26.21
C GLN A 311 0.97 -2.91 -27.05
N GLY A 312 0.41 -4.08 -26.73
CA GLY A 312 -0.88 -4.53 -27.25
C GLY A 312 -2.08 -3.70 -26.74
N THR A 313 -1.92 -2.99 -25.59
CA THR A 313 -2.94 -2.09 -25.04
C THR A 313 -2.76 -0.65 -25.57
N VAL A 314 -1.54 -0.11 -25.52
CA VAL A 314 -1.15 1.22 -26.02
C VAL A 314 0.14 1.05 -26.82
N LYS A 315 0.07 1.25 -28.14
CA LYS A 315 1.21 1.02 -29.06
C LYS A 315 2.38 1.98 -28.81
N GLU A 316 2.10 3.18 -28.36
CA GLU A 316 3.07 4.26 -28.12
C GLU A 316 3.88 4.12 -26.81
N LEU A 317 3.63 3.08 -26.01
CA LEU A 317 4.41 2.85 -24.80
C LEU A 317 5.89 2.65 -25.09
N SER A 318 6.73 3.42 -24.41
CA SER A 318 8.19 3.36 -24.58
C SER A 318 8.90 3.13 -23.26
N GLN A 319 9.86 2.21 -23.23
CA GLN A 319 10.76 2.00 -22.10
C GLN A 319 11.66 3.21 -21.83
N ARG A 320 11.87 4.11 -22.81
CA ARG A 320 12.62 5.37 -22.65
C ARG A 320 11.96 6.35 -21.68
N ASP A 321 10.66 6.15 -21.40
CA ASP A 321 9.91 7.00 -20.48
C ASP A 321 9.96 6.46 -19.03
N ILE A 322 10.60 5.31 -18.78
CA ILE A 322 10.74 4.78 -17.43
C ILE A 322 11.59 5.72 -16.58
N ILE A 323 11.04 6.16 -15.46
CA ILE A 323 11.77 6.94 -14.45
C ILE A 323 12.17 6.08 -13.25
N THR A 324 11.41 5.03 -12.97
CA THR A 324 11.72 4.06 -11.91
C THR A 324 10.98 2.75 -12.13
N TYR A 325 11.47 1.71 -11.46
CA TYR A 325 10.82 0.40 -11.40
C TYR A 325 10.98 -0.19 -10.00
N PHE A 326 10.12 -1.10 -9.66
CA PHE A 326 10.16 -1.78 -8.37
C PHE A 326 9.46 -3.14 -8.43
N THR A 327 9.81 -4.00 -7.48
CA THR A 327 9.20 -5.33 -7.32
C THR A 327 8.60 -5.44 -5.93
N GLY A 328 7.37 -5.94 -5.84
CA GLY A 328 6.71 -6.30 -4.59
C GLY A 328 6.54 -7.82 -4.48
N VAL A 329 6.51 -8.35 -3.27
CA VAL A 329 6.26 -9.77 -3.01
C VAL A 329 4.86 -9.92 -2.40
N ARG A 330 3.96 -10.55 -3.14
CA ARG A 330 2.58 -10.85 -2.71
C ARG A 330 2.57 -12.09 -1.81
N ALA A 331 1.52 -12.22 -1.03
CA ALA A 331 1.32 -13.29 -0.04
C ALA A 331 0.08 -14.16 -0.34
N PRO A 332 -0.04 -14.81 -1.52
CA PRO A 332 -1.14 -15.73 -1.77
C PRO A 332 -1.04 -16.98 -0.89
N THR A 333 -2.21 -17.54 -0.54
CA THR A 333 -2.32 -18.93 -0.10
C THR A 333 -2.41 -19.86 -1.32
N PHE A 334 -2.23 -21.16 -1.12
CA PHE A 334 -2.43 -22.15 -2.19
C PHE A 334 -3.88 -22.20 -2.67
N GLU A 335 -4.84 -21.90 -1.81
CA GLU A 335 -6.26 -21.79 -2.14
C GLU A 335 -6.60 -20.52 -2.93
N GLU A 336 -5.63 -19.62 -3.09
CA GLU A 336 -5.78 -18.35 -3.81
C GLU A 336 -6.88 -17.43 -3.24
N ASP A 337 -7.32 -17.62 -1.98
CA ASP A 337 -8.28 -16.77 -1.29
C ASP A 337 -7.71 -16.20 0.03
N PHE A 338 -8.43 -15.33 0.69
CA PHE A 338 -8.04 -14.72 1.95
C PHE A 338 -8.36 -15.64 3.14
N VAL A 339 -7.61 -15.45 4.22
CA VAL A 339 -7.87 -16.08 5.52
C VAL A 339 -8.19 -14.95 6.50
N ILE A 340 -9.49 -14.74 6.80
CA ILE A 340 -9.98 -13.70 7.69
C ILE A 340 -10.85 -14.40 8.74
N GLU A 341 -10.24 -14.94 9.78
CA GLU A 341 -10.95 -15.70 10.81
C GLU A 341 -10.19 -15.72 12.14
N ARG A 342 -10.86 -16.16 13.19
CA ARG A 342 -10.21 -16.44 14.47
C ARG A 342 -9.29 -17.64 14.36
N GLY A 343 -8.30 -17.70 15.22
CA GLY A 343 -7.45 -18.88 15.36
C GLY A 343 -8.27 -20.13 15.62
N ARG A 344 -7.89 -21.24 14.97
CA ARG A 344 -8.56 -22.53 15.08
C ARG A 344 -8.15 -23.28 16.35
N LYS A 345 -6.88 -23.14 16.75
CA LYS A 345 -6.29 -23.72 17.96
C LYS A 345 -6.03 -22.65 19.04
N THR A 346 -5.62 -21.46 18.62
CA THR A 346 -5.22 -20.36 19.50
C THR A 346 -6.32 -19.33 19.64
N LYS A 347 -6.98 -19.35 20.81
CA LYS A 347 -8.27 -18.68 21.08
C LYS A 347 -8.22 -17.16 21.00
N ASN A 348 -7.07 -16.53 21.26
CA ASN A 348 -6.87 -15.07 21.25
C ASN A 348 -6.08 -14.58 20.05
N LEU A 349 -6.13 -15.32 18.94
CA LEU A 349 -5.52 -14.96 17.67
C LEU A 349 -6.61 -14.68 16.63
N ILE A 350 -6.37 -13.68 15.77
CA ILE A 350 -7.16 -13.42 14.55
C ILE A 350 -6.19 -13.42 13.38
N HIS A 351 -6.48 -14.20 12.35
CA HIS A 351 -5.73 -14.20 11.10
C HIS A 351 -6.31 -13.20 10.11
N CYS A 352 -5.42 -12.41 9.50
CA CYS A 352 -5.66 -11.55 8.34
C CYS A 352 -4.55 -11.86 7.32
N ALA A 353 -4.63 -13.04 6.70
CA ALA A 353 -3.57 -13.64 5.90
C ALA A 353 -4.04 -13.95 4.47
N GLY A 354 -3.13 -14.37 3.60
CA GLY A 354 -3.43 -14.62 2.19
C GLY A 354 -3.74 -13.35 1.40
N ILE A 355 -3.47 -12.17 1.97
CA ILE A 355 -3.86 -10.89 1.39
C ILE A 355 -2.90 -10.53 0.24
N GLN A 356 -3.33 -10.86 -0.95
CA GLN A 356 -2.73 -10.45 -2.24
C GLN A 356 -3.69 -9.53 -3.01
N SER A 357 -3.48 -9.27 -4.30
CA SER A 357 -4.48 -8.52 -5.10
C SER A 357 -5.87 -9.22 -5.01
N PRO A 358 -6.92 -8.43 -4.69
CA PRO A 358 -7.01 -6.98 -4.57
C PRO A 358 -6.90 -6.42 -3.14
N GLY A 359 -5.92 -6.85 -2.35
CA GLY A 359 -5.77 -6.54 -0.93
C GLY A 359 -5.84 -5.04 -0.59
N LEU A 360 -5.25 -4.17 -1.43
CA LEU A 360 -5.36 -2.73 -1.27
C LEU A 360 -6.82 -2.28 -1.23
N THR A 361 -7.63 -2.72 -2.21
CA THR A 361 -9.04 -2.37 -2.31
C THR A 361 -9.87 -2.94 -1.17
N THR A 362 -9.55 -4.15 -0.70
CA THR A 362 -10.33 -4.84 0.33
C THR A 362 -10.03 -4.36 1.74
N ALA A 363 -8.88 -3.74 1.96
CA ALA A 363 -8.37 -3.35 3.28
C ALA A 363 -9.40 -2.64 4.18
N PRO A 364 -10.16 -1.63 3.74
CA PRO A 364 -11.10 -0.94 4.63
C PRO A 364 -12.28 -1.81 5.07
N ALA A 365 -12.74 -2.73 4.23
CA ALA A 365 -13.84 -3.63 4.58
C ALA A 365 -13.36 -4.76 5.50
N VAL A 366 -12.19 -5.34 5.22
CA VAL A 366 -11.53 -6.33 6.09
C VAL A 366 -11.25 -5.73 7.46
N ALA A 367 -10.69 -4.51 7.50
CA ALA A 367 -10.38 -3.83 8.75
C ALA A 367 -11.60 -3.65 9.65
N LYS A 368 -12.75 -3.28 9.05
CA LYS A 368 -14.01 -3.13 9.79
C LYS A 368 -14.45 -4.42 10.46
N ASP A 369 -14.38 -5.55 9.77
CA ASP A 369 -14.82 -6.84 10.29
C ASP A 369 -13.82 -7.40 11.32
N VAL A 370 -12.50 -7.31 11.04
CA VAL A 370 -11.44 -7.75 11.96
C VAL A 370 -11.48 -6.93 13.26
N ALA A 371 -11.60 -5.59 13.18
CA ALA A 371 -11.69 -4.75 14.36
C ALA A 371 -12.93 -5.03 15.21
N LYS A 372 -14.08 -5.29 14.57
CA LYS A 372 -15.31 -5.71 15.26
C LYS A 372 -15.13 -7.07 15.93
N MET A 373 -14.45 -8.00 15.27
CA MET A 373 -14.14 -9.32 15.83
C MET A 373 -13.24 -9.18 17.06
N ALA A 374 -12.17 -8.38 16.98
CA ALA A 374 -11.24 -8.14 18.08
C ALA A 374 -11.96 -7.47 19.28
N ALA A 375 -12.72 -6.40 19.05
CA ALA A 375 -13.47 -5.72 20.11
C ALA A 375 -14.45 -6.66 20.83
N LYS A 376 -15.11 -7.57 20.08
CA LYS A 376 -15.96 -8.61 20.68
C LYS A 376 -15.16 -9.63 21.49
N MET A 377 -13.95 -9.95 21.09
CA MET A 377 -13.10 -10.89 21.84
C MET A 377 -12.58 -10.25 23.13
N VAL A 378 -12.12 -9.00 23.10
CA VAL A 378 -11.70 -8.25 24.30
C VAL A 378 -12.89 -8.07 25.26
N SER A 379 -14.12 -7.86 24.75
CA SER A 379 -15.30 -7.66 25.60
C SER A 379 -15.67 -8.87 26.49
N VAL A 380 -15.03 -10.01 26.30
CA VAL A 380 -15.17 -11.19 27.17
C VAL A 380 -14.43 -10.96 28.49
N SER A 381 -13.31 -10.25 28.47
CA SER A 381 -12.47 -10.00 29.66
C SER A 381 -12.88 -8.71 30.39
N HIS A 382 -13.17 -7.65 29.65
CA HIS A 382 -13.63 -6.38 30.21
C HIS A 382 -14.55 -5.60 29.25
N PRO A 383 -15.43 -4.71 29.74
CA PRO A 383 -16.36 -3.97 28.90
C PRO A 383 -15.66 -3.06 27.89
N VAL A 384 -15.93 -3.24 26.59
CA VAL A 384 -15.40 -2.40 25.51
C VAL A 384 -16.45 -1.38 25.10
N LYS A 385 -16.16 -0.10 25.29
CA LYS A 385 -17.04 1.02 24.93
C LYS A 385 -16.61 1.64 23.60
N LYS A 386 -17.54 2.28 22.91
CA LYS A 386 -17.22 3.10 21.74
C LYS A 386 -16.40 4.33 22.14
N ASN A 387 -15.48 4.72 21.28
CA ASN A 387 -14.69 5.94 21.46
C ASN A 387 -15.44 7.12 20.85
N GLU A 388 -16.13 7.90 21.67
CA GLU A 388 -16.90 9.08 21.24
C GLU A 388 -16.00 10.22 20.74
N SER A 389 -14.73 10.25 21.17
CA SER A 389 -13.73 11.24 20.73
C SER A 389 -13.00 10.82 19.44
N TYR A 390 -13.36 9.69 18.85
CA TYR A 390 -12.74 9.23 17.61
C TYR A 390 -12.90 10.25 16.48
N ASN A 391 -11.76 10.74 15.95
CA ASN A 391 -11.73 11.65 14.82
C ASN A 391 -11.33 10.88 13.53
N PRO A 392 -12.23 10.73 12.56
CA PRO A 392 -11.93 10.05 11.30
C PRO A 392 -11.01 10.87 10.38
N TYR A 393 -10.86 12.17 10.65
CA TYR A 393 -10.14 13.07 9.76
C TYR A 393 -8.67 13.18 10.10
N ARG A 394 -7.84 13.03 9.08
CA ARG A 394 -6.42 13.35 9.10
C ARG A 394 -6.16 14.55 8.20
N LYS A 395 -5.44 15.53 8.69
CA LYS A 395 -4.94 16.63 7.86
C LYS A 395 -3.58 16.21 7.29
N GLY A 396 -3.51 16.06 5.96
CA GLY A 396 -2.25 15.82 5.25
C GLY A 396 -1.37 17.06 5.22
N VAL A 397 -0.13 16.88 4.78
CA VAL A 397 0.78 18.01 4.50
C VAL A 397 0.19 18.85 3.36
N PRO A 398 0.14 20.19 3.49
CA PRO A 398 -0.32 21.06 2.40
C PRO A 398 0.48 20.82 1.12
N ARG A 399 -0.20 20.66 0.00
CA ARG A 399 0.44 20.38 -1.30
C ARG A 399 0.45 21.66 -2.14
N LEU A 400 1.56 22.38 -2.14
CA LEU A 400 1.66 23.68 -2.86
C LEU A 400 1.25 23.58 -4.34
N ARG A 401 1.64 22.51 -5.02
CA ARG A 401 1.33 22.31 -6.45
C ARG A 401 -0.18 22.26 -6.76
N GLU A 402 -1.01 21.96 -5.75
CA GLU A 402 -2.46 21.85 -5.89
C GLU A 402 -3.19 23.15 -5.50
N MET A 403 -2.45 24.18 -5.02
CA MET A 403 -2.99 25.45 -4.56
C MET A 403 -3.00 26.51 -5.67
N SER A 404 -3.96 27.46 -5.61
CA SER A 404 -3.93 28.65 -6.45
C SER A 404 -2.76 29.56 -6.06
N PRO A 405 -2.31 30.47 -6.94
CA PRO A 405 -1.25 31.43 -6.60
C PRO A 405 -1.53 32.25 -5.34
N GLU A 406 -2.78 32.65 -5.13
CA GLU A 406 -3.21 33.42 -3.96
C GLU A 406 -3.10 32.60 -2.67
N GLN A 407 -3.48 31.32 -2.73
CA GLN A 407 -3.37 30.39 -1.60
C GLN A 407 -1.90 30.12 -1.26
N ARG A 408 -1.03 29.94 -2.29
CA ARG A 408 0.42 29.79 -2.12
C ARG A 408 1.02 31.01 -1.42
N ASN A 409 0.72 32.20 -1.92
CA ASN A 409 1.22 33.44 -1.34
C ASN A 409 0.80 33.63 0.13
N LYS A 410 -0.46 33.37 0.46
CA LYS A 410 -0.94 33.44 1.85
C LYS A 410 -0.21 32.44 2.76
N LEU A 411 0.08 31.22 2.25
CA LEU A 411 0.80 30.22 3.02
C LEU A 411 2.27 30.62 3.22
N ILE A 412 2.95 31.11 2.16
CA ILE A 412 4.34 31.55 2.19
C ILE A 412 4.53 32.74 3.14
N GLN A 413 3.59 33.69 3.17
CA GLN A 413 3.63 34.81 4.12
C GLN A 413 3.60 34.35 5.58
N LYS A 414 2.84 33.26 5.88
CA LYS A 414 2.77 32.69 7.23
C LYS A 414 3.93 31.76 7.58
N ARG A 415 4.44 31.07 6.58
CA ARG A 415 5.45 30.01 6.65
C ARG A 415 6.44 30.20 5.49
N PRO A 416 7.48 31.05 5.64
CA PRO A 416 8.44 31.39 4.57
C PRO A 416 9.16 30.16 3.99
N ASP A 417 9.34 29.10 4.77
CA ASP A 417 9.92 27.83 4.34
C ASP A 417 9.14 27.14 3.21
N TYR A 418 7.83 27.44 3.08
CA TYR A 418 7.04 27.02 1.90
C TYR A 418 7.44 27.74 0.60
N GLY A 419 8.12 28.89 0.69
CA GLY A 419 8.66 29.61 -0.47
C GLY A 419 9.99 29.05 -0.99
N VAL A 420 10.63 28.11 -0.28
CA VAL A 420 11.93 27.55 -0.64
C VAL A 420 11.72 26.22 -1.37
N MET A 421 11.93 26.22 -2.70
CA MET A 421 11.74 25.04 -3.56
C MET A 421 12.92 24.07 -3.45
N ILE A 422 12.67 22.86 -2.98
CA ILE A 422 13.67 21.80 -2.80
C ILE A 422 13.62 20.79 -3.98
N CYS A 423 12.46 20.25 -4.30
CA CYS A 423 12.31 19.31 -5.41
C CYS A 423 11.59 19.98 -6.59
N ARG A 424 12.34 20.30 -7.66
CA ARG A 424 11.78 20.97 -8.84
C ARG A 424 10.89 20.07 -9.69
N CYS A 425 11.20 18.75 -9.78
CA CYS A 425 10.43 17.81 -10.61
C CYS A 425 9.02 17.54 -10.07
N GLU A 426 8.86 17.55 -8.76
CA GLU A 426 7.61 17.28 -8.04
C GLU A 426 7.04 18.55 -7.39
N GLU A 427 7.74 19.70 -7.50
CA GLU A 427 7.36 21.00 -6.94
C GLU A 427 7.14 20.95 -5.42
N ILE A 428 8.14 20.40 -4.70
CA ILE A 428 8.08 20.26 -3.25
C ILE A 428 8.96 21.31 -2.56
N SER A 429 8.39 22.03 -1.61
CA SER A 429 9.05 23.06 -0.81
C SER A 429 9.73 22.49 0.45
N LYS A 430 10.60 23.31 1.10
CA LYS A 430 11.16 23.04 2.43
C LYS A 430 10.05 22.87 3.47
N GLY A 431 9.03 23.73 3.43
CA GLY A 431 7.91 23.67 4.38
C GLY A 431 7.14 22.34 4.34
N GLU A 432 6.90 21.78 3.13
CA GLU A 432 6.28 20.46 3.00
C GLU A 432 7.14 19.35 3.62
N ILE A 433 8.46 19.44 3.46
CA ILE A 433 9.41 18.45 4.04
C ILE A 433 9.41 18.54 5.57
N VAL A 434 9.48 19.77 6.11
CA VAL A 434 9.43 20.02 7.56
C VAL A 434 8.12 19.48 8.16
N ASP A 435 6.98 19.77 7.54
CA ASP A 435 5.68 19.26 8.01
C ASP A 435 5.59 17.73 7.97
N ALA A 436 6.23 17.09 6.97
CA ALA A 436 6.32 15.62 6.92
C ALA A 436 7.15 15.04 8.07
N LEU A 437 8.22 15.74 8.47
CA LEU A 437 9.07 15.36 9.62
C LEU A 437 8.40 15.62 10.98
N CYS A 438 7.36 16.46 11.00
CA CYS A 438 6.55 16.77 12.19
C CYS A 438 5.18 16.07 12.16
N SER A 439 4.98 15.09 11.28
CA SER A 439 3.72 14.33 11.17
C SER A 439 3.47 13.45 12.41
N PRO A 440 2.24 12.96 12.63
CA PRO A 440 1.92 12.08 13.77
C PRO A 440 2.75 10.79 13.85
N LEU A 441 3.26 10.32 12.70
CA LEU A 441 4.17 9.19 12.60
C LEU A 441 5.40 9.58 11.78
N PRO A 442 6.34 10.37 12.35
CA PRO A 442 7.49 10.85 11.62
C PRO A 442 8.51 9.73 11.36
N VAL A 443 9.14 9.76 10.18
CA VAL A 443 10.25 8.86 9.83
C VAL A 443 11.40 9.70 9.28
N TYR A 444 12.48 9.75 10.03
CA TYR A 444 13.63 10.63 9.79
C TYR A 444 14.63 10.02 8.80
N THR A 445 14.12 9.57 7.65
CA THR A 445 14.94 9.06 6.54
C THR A 445 14.52 9.73 5.23
N VAL A 446 15.41 9.75 4.25
CA VAL A 446 15.09 10.34 2.93
C VAL A 446 13.88 9.64 2.29
N ASP A 447 13.79 8.31 2.37
CA ASP A 447 12.64 7.57 1.83
C ASP A 447 11.37 7.74 2.67
N GLY A 448 11.49 8.00 3.98
CA GLY A 448 10.38 8.37 4.85
C GLY A 448 9.72 9.68 4.40
N VAL A 449 10.53 10.72 4.17
CA VAL A 449 10.09 12.00 3.60
C VAL A 449 9.53 11.82 2.19
N LYS A 450 10.26 11.07 1.33
CA LYS A 450 9.84 10.75 -0.04
C LYS A 450 8.44 10.15 -0.11
N LYS A 451 8.09 9.23 0.79
CA LYS A 451 6.77 8.60 0.81
C LYS A 451 5.65 9.52 1.31
N ARG A 452 5.96 10.54 2.12
CA ARG A 452 4.98 11.49 2.67
C ARG A 452 4.68 12.65 1.73
N VAL A 453 5.74 13.25 1.16
CA VAL A 453 5.61 14.49 0.35
C VAL A 453 6.29 14.44 -1.01
N ARG A 454 6.84 13.29 -1.43
CA ARG A 454 7.29 12.97 -2.79
C ARG A 454 8.61 13.62 -3.31
N PRO A 455 9.49 14.28 -2.55
CA PRO A 455 10.77 14.68 -3.13
C PRO A 455 11.54 13.44 -3.62
N GLY A 456 12.15 13.51 -4.80
CA GLY A 456 12.86 12.39 -5.41
C GLY A 456 11.99 11.36 -6.14
N MET A 457 10.69 11.63 -6.35
CA MET A 457 9.80 10.75 -7.15
C MET A 457 9.64 11.18 -8.62
N GLY A 458 10.20 12.32 -9.02
CA GLY A 458 10.20 12.76 -10.40
C GLY A 458 11.35 12.17 -11.22
N ARG A 459 11.52 12.66 -12.46
CA ARG A 459 12.43 12.08 -13.45
C ARG A 459 13.91 11.92 -13.03
N CYS A 460 14.41 12.76 -12.13
CA CYS A 460 15.80 12.66 -11.65
C CYS A 460 15.97 11.69 -10.46
N GLN A 461 14.89 11.16 -9.91
CA GLN A 461 14.88 10.19 -8.78
C GLN A 461 15.74 10.60 -7.58
N GLY A 462 15.74 11.90 -7.26
CA GLY A 462 16.47 12.46 -6.12
C GLY A 462 17.88 12.98 -6.44
N GLY A 463 18.35 12.85 -7.69
CA GLY A 463 19.70 13.30 -8.08
C GLY A 463 19.99 14.76 -7.77
N PHE A 464 18.96 15.61 -7.62
CA PHE A 464 19.09 17.02 -7.25
C PHE A 464 18.68 17.33 -5.82
N CYS A 465 17.57 16.78 -5.36
CA CYS A 465 16.97 17.18 -4.09
C CYS A 465 17.41 16.32 -2.89
N MET A 466 17.97 15.14 -3.09
CA MET A 466 18.30 14.23 -1.99
C MET A 466 19.30 14.81 -0.98
N PRO A 467 20.40 15.49 -1.36
CA PRO A 467 21.29 16.15 -0.41
C PRO A 467 20.56 17.20 0.44
N LEU A 468 19.74 18.06 -0.19
CA LEU A 468 18.97 19.08 0.51
C LEU A 468 17.93 18.48 1.47
N VAL A 469 17.30 17.36 1.10
CA VAL A 469 16.40 16.62 2.00
C VAL A 469 17.15 16.09 3.20
N ALA A 470 18.37 15.55 3.01
CA ALA A 470 19.20 15.06 4.09
C ALA A 470 19.62 16.19 5.05
N GLU A 471 19.99 17.35 4.52
CA GLU A 471 20.28 18.56 5.32
C GLU A 471 19.09 18.99 6.15
N ILE A 472 17.88 19.04 5.55
CA ILE A 472 16.65 19.42 6.28
C ILE A 472 16.33 18.40 7.38
N ILE A 473 16.53 17.09 7.15
CA ILE A 473 16.38 16.06 8.18
C ILE A 473 17.36 16.33 9.32
N SER A 474 18.63 16.60 9.02
CA SER A 474 19.67 16.93 9.99
C SER A 474 19.29 18.17 10.82
N GLU A 475 18.85 19.25 10.14
CA GLU A 475 18.40 20.50 10.80
C GLU A 475 17.22 20.26 11.75
N VAL A 476 16.19 19.56 11.31
CA VAL A 476 14.96 19.34 12.10
C VAL A 476 15.18 18.40 13.27
N THR A 477 16.04 17.39 13.11
CA THR A 477 16.26 16.36 14.14
C THR A 477 17.45 16.68 15.06
N GLY A 478 18.32 17.61 14.66
CA GLY A 478 19.57 17.92 15.37
C GLY A 478 20.64 16.82 15.25
N GLN A 479 20.38 15.75 14.45
CA GLN A 479 21.39 14.70 14.24
C GLN A 479 22.46 15.13 13.24
N PRO A 480 23.71 14.68 13.38
CA PRO A 480 24.74 14.90 12.38
C PRO A 480 24.31 14.38 11.00
N LEU A 481 24.73 15.07 9.93
CA LEU A 481 24.35 14.72 8.54
C LEU A 481 24.78 13.29 8.18
N GLU A 482 25.91 12.83 8.74
CA GLU A 482 26.45 11.47 8.57
C GLU A 482 25.52 10.37 9.11
N ASN A 483 24.67 10.72 10.07
CA ASN A 483 23.69 9.80 10.66
C ASN A 483 22.37 9.75 9.90
N VAL A 484 22.16 10.61 8.89
CA VAL A 484 20.96 10.59 8.07
C VAL A 484 21.01 9.38 7.13
N LYS A 485 19.95 8.57 7.20
CA LYS A 485 19.82 7.35 6.41
C LYS A 485 18.94 7.56 5.18
N LYS A 486 19.25 6.79 4.14
CA LYS A 486 18.37 6.70 2.95
C LYS A 486 17.02 6.07 3.31
N SER A 487 17.04 4.95 4.06
CA SER A 487 15.88 4.17 4.48
C SER A 487 16.15 3.55 5.87
N GLY A 488 15.77 2.30 6.10
CA GLY A 488 16.08 1.57 7.34
C GLY A 488 17.47 0.91 7.34
N GLY A 489 17.80 0.22 8.43
CA GLY A 489 19.06 -0.51 8.59
C GLY A 489 20.28 0.41 8.54
N ASP A 490 21.33 -0.02 7.84
CA ASP A 490 22.60 0.71 7.70
C ASP A 490 22.70 1.48 6.38
N SER A 491 21.58 1.99 5.88
CA SER A 491 21.52 2.73 4.62
C SER A 491 22.00 4.19 4.75
N TYR A 492 23.16 4.39 5.37
CA TYR A 492 23.79 5.70 5.49
C TYR A 492 24.12 6.30 4.13
N LEU A 493 23.93 7.62 3.98
CA LEU A 493 24.25 8.36 2.75
C LEU A 493 25.73 8.78 2.71
N LEU A 494 26.33 9.01 3.88
CA LEU A 494 27.69 9.49 4.05
C LEU A 494 28.44 8.54 4.98
N PHE A 495 29.76 8.36 4.73
CA PHE A 495 30.65 7.59 5.58
C PHE A 495 31.49 8.45 6.53
N GLY A 496 31.38 9.78 6.44
CA GLY A 496 32.11 10.73 7.24
C GLY A 496 32.44 12.01 6.48
N LYS A 497 33.19 12.91 7.11
CA LYS A 497 33.63 14.18 6.50
C LYS A 497 34.84 13.93 5.61
N THR A 498 34.78 14.32 4.34
CA THR A 498 35.89 14.19 3.36
C THR A 498 37.17 14.92 3.78
N LYS A 499 37.03 16.00 4.55
CA LYS A 499 38.13 16.83 5.08
C LYS A 499 38.25 16.74 6.61
N ALA A 500 37.76 15.66 7.21
CA ALA A 500 38.12 15.38 8.59
C ALA A 500 39.61 15.07 8.58
N GLY A 501 40.42 16.06 8.89
CA GLY A 501 41.84 15.85 9.11
C GLY A 501 42.01 14.73 10.14
N ASP A 502 43.05 13.92 10.00
CA ASP A 502 43.45 12.92 10.97
C ASP A 502 43.63 13.63 12.33
N GLY A 503 42.49 13.75 13.05
CA GLY A 503 42.54 14.17 14.45
C GLY A 503 43.24 13.11 15.23
N LYS A 504 44.55 13.33 15.46
CA LYS A 504 45.29 12.63 16.47
C LYS A 504 44.63 12.80 17.84
#